data_37c7fb1daab9cdd42566ff3c957ca09c
#
_entry.id   37c7fb1daab9cdd42566ff3c957ca09c
#
_cell.length_a   1.000
_cell.length_b   1.000
_cell.length_c   1.000
_cell.angle_alpha   90.00
_cell.angle_beta   90.00
_cell.angle_gamma   90.00
#
_symmetry.space_group_name_H-M   'P 1'
#
loop_
_entity.id
_entity.type
_entity.pdbx_description
1 polymer ?
#
loop_
_entity_poly.entity_id
_entity_poly.type
_entity_poly.pdbx_seq_one_letter_code
_entity_poly.pdbx_strand_id
1 'polypeptide(L)'
;MRSDVMIGKYAIESLTTGMYTDPFVIYREYIQNAADSIDEAIKSKTIDKSQTLIKVAIDSANRKIVIEDNGTGLKSASAYRVLSDIGNSQKIQGQNRGFRGIGRFSGLSYCDRLTFVTSHVDEPKQYSITYNAEELRSLIREKTDVLTASNAMQSVISERTNACSASSHFFRVIMEGVHPETGLLDFDTTEHYLKAIAPVGYANAFSWAKVIRSEMKKYIRPIPEYRLVLEAQGKRAEVIKEYQDTFLLNRQTGTTDQIQDIAFFPLVNQKGIRIGCAWYGISSFIGTIIGKEIKGLRLRSGNILIGDHTTLNTIFKDSRFNGWVVGEVFVDSAEFIPNARRDDFEHNDAYYVLFEQLQSLAAEITKAIRTASVKRNKALARAVSALETAGKSAEEILKEEHITPQRKGTASAKMAEARDMLAVPMTDELSEGIRQEALEQLDILTGKGKGASAYRALNLISGLTKTERALLEKIFGRIINSYDEEQSEQYINMTLQALSEKPPEH
;
A
#
# COMPACT_ATOMS: atom_id res chain seq x y z
N MET A 1 59.51 13.98 9.34
CA MET A 1 58.33 13.57 10.12
C MET A 1 57.14 13.59 9.15
N ARG A 2 56.41 12.49 9.00
CA ARG A 2 55.11 12.54 8.27
C ARG A 2 54.14 13.33 9.15
N SER A 3 53.52 14.37 8.59
CA SER A 3 52.43 15.06 9.27
C SER A 3 51.27 14.10 9.42
N ASP A 4 50.61 14.08 10.59
CA ASP A 4 49.40 13.29 10.76
C ASP A 4 48.30 13.73 9.75
N VAL A 5 47.57 12.78 9.27
CA VAL A 5 46.43 13.07 8.35
C VAL A 5 45.35 13.80 9.14
N MET A 6 45.04 15.04 8.74
CA MET A 6 44.00 15.84 9.35
C MET A 6 42.68 15.73 8.54
N ILE A 7 41.58 15.47 9.24
CA ILE A 7 40.21 15.52 8.67
C ILE A 7 39.63 16.89 9.02
N GLY A 8 39.40 17.72 8.01
CA GLY A 8 38.84 19.06 8.16
C GLY A 8 37.34 19.07 8.50
N LYS A 9 36.87 20.19 9.05
CA LYS A 9 35.47 20.40 9.49
C LYS A 9 34.40 20.13 8.39
N TYR A 10 34.69 20.34 7.13
CA TYR A 10 33.79 20.05 6.01
C TYR A 10 33.44 18.55 5.85
N ALA A 11 34.21 17.65 6.46
CA ALA A 11 33.82 16.24 6.53
C ALA A 11 32.54 16.03 7.34
N ILE A 12 32.30 16.86 8.38
CA ILE A 12 31.06 16.81 9.17
C ILE A 12 29.87 17.21 8.31
N GLU A 13 30.00 18.27 7.49
CA GLU A 13 28.95 18.72 6.58
C GLU A 13 28.54 17.60 5.61
N SER A 14 29.53 16.92 5.02
CA SER A 14 29.29 15.78 4.11
C SER A 14 28.58 14.61 4.79
N LEU A 15 28.88 14.36 6.08
CA LEU A 15 28.29 13.25 6.85
C LEU A 15 26.93 13.60 7.50
N THR A 16 26.56 14.86 7.52
CA THR A 16 25.29 15.35 8.10
C THR A 16 24.37 15.92 7.03
N THR A 17 24.51 17.20 6.70
CA THR A 17 23.65 17.92 5.74
C THR A 17 23.79 17.44 4.30
N GLY A 18 24.99 17.08 3.87
CA GLY A 18 25.28 16.66 2.50
C GLY A 18 24.79 15.25 2.15
N MET A 19 24.58 14.39 3.15
CA MET A 19 24.19 13.01 2.93
C MET A 19 22.69 12.84 2.70
N TYR A 20 21.88 13.63 3.41
CA TYR A 20 20.43 13.46 3.46
C TYR A 20 19.72 14.64 2.82
N THR A 21 19.00 14.40 1.71
CA THR A 21 18.16 15.41 1.03
C THR A 21 16.73 15.44 1.59
N ASP A 22 16.26 14.33 2.16
CA ASP A 22 14.94 14.21 2.78
C ASP A 22 15.06 14.35 4.30
N PRO A 23 14.49 15.40 4.95
CA PRO A 23 14.51 15.57 6.38
C PRO A 23 13.90 14.41 7.17
N PHE A 24 12.92 13.69 6.60
CA PHE A 24 12.24 12.58 7.27
C PHE A 24 13.15 11.38 7.55
N VAL A 25 14.34 11.34 6.96
CA VAL A 25 15.35 10.30 7.26
C VAL A 25 15.67 10.21 8.75
N ILE A 26 15.57 11.31 9.51
CA ILE A 26 15.81 11.31 10.97
C ILE A 26 14.91 10.30 11.69
N TYR A 27 13.62 10.24 11.32
CA TYR A 27 12.69 9.27 11.90
C TYR A 27 13.14 7.85 11.61
N ARG A 28 13.55 7.56 10.38
CA ARG A 28 14.04 6.24 9.98
C ARG A 28 15.26 5.83 10.79
N GLU A 29 16.26 6.71 10.89
CA GLU A 29 17.50 6.44 11.61
C GLU A 29 17.27 6.22 13.11
N TYR A 30 16.46 7.07 13.75
CA TYR A 30 16.21 6.95 15.18
C TYR A 30 15.31 5.76 15.53
N ILE A 31 14.29 5.47 14.73
CA ILE A 31 13.44 4.27 14.92
C ILE A 31 14.24 2.98 14.71
N GLN A 32 15.18 2.99 13.77
CA GLN A 32 16.05 1.85 13.56
C GLN A 32 16.99 1.62 14.75
N ASN A 33 17.57 2.69 15.29
CA ASN A 33 18.40 2.59 16.49
C ASN A 33 17.58 2.13 17.70
N ALA A 34 16.34 2.60 17.82
CA ALA A 34 15.39 2.15 18.84
C ALA A 34 15.08 0.66 18.70
N ALA A 35 14.80 0.19 17.48
CA ALA A 35 14.55 -1.23 17.21
C ALA A 35 15.76 -2.11 17.57
N ASP A 36 16.98 -1.69 17.25
CA ASP A 36 18.21 -2.41 17.62
C ASP A 36 18.38 -2.46 19.15
N SER A 37 18.11 -1.35 19.86
CA SER A 37 18.17 -1.26 21.33
C SER A 37 17.13 -2.19 22.00
N ILE A 38 15.92 -2.24 21.45
CA ILE A 38 14.85 -3.10 21.93
C ILE A 38 15.17 -4.58 21.69
N ASP A 39 15.73 -4.94 20.51
CA ASP A 39 16.14 -6.32 20.23
C ASP A 39 17.20 -6.79 21.25
N GLU A 40 18.11 -5.92 21.66
CA GLU A 40 19.09 -6.20 22.67
C GLU A 40 18.45 -6.37 24.06
N ALA A 41 17.47 -5.55 24.41
CA ALA A 41 16.70 -5.66 25.64
C ALA A 41 15.90 -6.96 25.72
N ILE A 42 15.31 -7.43 24.62
CA ILE A 42 14.64 -8.71 24.53
C ILE A 42 15.64 -9.87 24.69
N LYS A 43 16.80 -9.78 24.00
CA LYS A 43 17.85 -10.79 24.06
C LYS A 43 18.44 -10.93 25.46
N SER A 44 18.64 -9.82 26.17
CA SER A 44 19.11 -9.77 27.55
C SER A 44 18.02 -10.08 28.58
N LYS A 45 16.76 -10.28 28.15
CA LYS A 45 15.58 -10.49 29.00
C LYS A 45 15.28 -9.32 29.94
N THR A 46 15.67 -8.12 29.55
CA THR A 46 15.34 -6.88 30.26
C THR A 46 13.86 -6.52 30.08
N ILE A 47 13.31 -6.80 28.87
CA ILE A 47 11.88 -6.66 28.58
C ILE A 47 11.37 -7.88 27.82
N ASP A 48 10.07 -8.12 27.92
CA ASP A 48 9.37 -9.09 27.07
C ASP A 48 8.97 -8.48 25.73
N LYS A 49 8.80 -9.33 24.72
CA LYS A 49 8.41 -8.91 23.38
C LYS A 49 7.09 -8.13 23.35
N SER A 50 6.17 -8.39 24.27
CA SER A 50 4.88 -7.68 24.41
C SER A 50 5.02 -6.27 25.01
N GLN A 51 6.16 -5.96 25.61
CA GLN A 51 6.43 -4.69 26.31
C GLN A 51 7.18 -3.68 25.45
N THR A 52 7.52 -4.04 24.21
CA THR A 52 8.27 -3.15 23.31
C THR A 52 7.52 -1.84 23.07
N LEU A 53 8.22 -0.71 23.16
CA LEU A 53 7.62 0.60 22.93
C LEU A 53 8.64 1.56 22.32
N ILE A 54 8.27 2.14 21.21
CA ILE A 54 8.91 3.32 20.62
C ILE A 54 7.87 4.45 20.68
N LYS A 55 8.25 5.59 21.21
CA LYS A 55 7.39 6.77 21.32
C LYS A 55 8.00 7.92 20.53
N VAL A 56 7.22 8.53 19.66
CA VAL A 56 7.54 9.77 18.95
C VAL A 56 6.59 10.85 19.44
N ALA A 57 7.10 11.93 20.00
CA ALA A 57 6.31 13.05 20.48
C ALA A 57 6.73 14.33 19.74
N ILE A 58 5.76 15.03 19.16
CA ILE A 58 5.94 16.29 18.44
C ILE A 58 5.27 17.42 19.22
N ASP A 59 6.05 18.45 19.54
CA ASP A 59 5.56 19.72 20.09
C ASP A 59 5.85 20.83 19.07
N SER A 60 4.90 21.08 18.21
CA SER A 60 5.03 22.06 17.12
C SER A 60 5.14 23.49 17.67
N ALA A 61 4.49 23.80 18.81
CA ALA A 61 4.53 25.14 19.43
C ALA A 61 5.93 25.47 19.94
N ASN A 62 6.64 24.50 20.52
CA ASN A 62 8.00 24.65 21.03
C ASN A 62 9.07 24.16 20.05
N ARG A 63 8.67 23.82 18.80
CA ARG A 63 9.58 23.29 17.76
C ARG A 63 10.44 22.14 18.27
N LYS A 64 9.80 21.15 18.92
CA LYS A 64 10.47 20.05 19.61
C LYS A 64 9.98 18.70 19.13
N ILE A 65 10.92 17.77 18.93
CA ILE A 65 10.65 16.36 18.66
C ILE A 65 11.37 15.53 19.71
N VAL A 66 10.68 14.53 20.25
CA VAL A 66 11.26 13.56 21.17
C VAL A 66 10.99 12.16 20.63
N ILE A 67 12.05 11.36 20.48
CA ILE A 67 11.94 9.94 20.09
C ILE A 67 12.57 9.12 21.21
N GLU A 68 11.80 8.20 21.78
CA GLU A 68 12.22 7.41 22.95
C GLU A 68 11.91 5.94 22.73
N ASP A 69 12.82 5.07 23.14
CA ASP A 69 12.63 3.62 23.22
C ASP A 69 12.85 3.10 24.64
N ASN A 70 12.23 1.97 24.92
CA ASN A 70 12.43 1.24 26.17
C ASN A 70 13.41 0.06 26.01
N GLY A 71 14.42 0.22 25.16
CA GLY A 71 15.51 -0.73 25.00
C GLY A 71 16.50 -0.74 26.15
N THR A 72 17.69 -1.28 25.94
CA THR A 72 18.72 -1.41 27.01
C THR A 72 19.28 -0.07 27.50
N GLY A 73 19.19 0.99 26.68
CA GLY A 73 19.99 2.19 26.90
C GLY A 73 21.50 1.96 26.77
N LEU A 74 22.29 2.94 27.22
CA LEU A 74 23.74 2.87 27.23
C LEU A 74 24.28 3.01 28.66
N LYS A 75 25.29 2.22 28.99
CA LYS A 75 26.02 2.35 30.27
C LYS A 75 26.71 3.69 30.34
N SER A 76 26.62 4.38 31.49
CA SER A 76 27.22 5.71 31.73
C SER A 76 28.71 5.74 31.34
N ALA A 77 29.45 4.69 31.67
CA ALA A 77 30.90 4.60 31.40
C ALA A 77 31.25 4.57 29.90
N SER A 78 30.34 4.17 29.03
CA SER A 78 30.55 4.08 27.57
C SER A 78 29.76 5.12 26.78
N ALA A 79 28.79 5.78 27.42
CA ALA A 79 27.81 6.64 26.74
C ALA A 79 28.50 7.79 25.98
N TYR A 80 29.43 8.49 26.58
CA TYR A 80 30.18 9.56 25.90
C TYR A 80 30.79 9.05 24.59
N ARG A 81 31.65 8.03 24.70
CA ARG A 81 32.35 7.49 23.53
C ARG A 81 31.40 7.01 22.45
N VAL A 82 30.36 6.25 22.83
CA VAL A 82 29.37 5.73 21.86
C VAL A 82 28.63 6.86 21.17
N LEU A 83 28.33 7.96 21.87
CA LEU A 83 27.51 9.05 21.32
C LEU A 83 28.35 10.11 20.61
N SER A 84 29.63 10.32 20.94
CA SER A 84 30.51 11.31 20.34
C SER A 84 31.31 10.81 19.14
N ASP A 85 31.62 9.49 19.10
CA ASP A 85 32.42 8.92 17.99
C ASP A 85 31.65 8.95 16.65
N ILE A 86 32.27 9.51 15.61
CA ILE A 86 31.72 9.58 14.25
C ILE A 86 32.35 8.47 13.43
N GLY A 87 31.49 7.63 12.82
CA GLY A 87 31.96 6.54 11.95
C GLY A 87 32.62 5.36 12.68
N ASN A 88 32.72 5.40 14.02
CA ASN A 88 33.31 4.35 14.86
C ASN A 88 32.21 3.62 15.65
N SER A 89 31.44 2.79 14.97
CA SER A 89 30.37 2.02 15.59
C SER A 89 30.89 0.69 16.12
N GLN A 90 30.48 0.32 17.34
CA GLN A 90 30.72 -1.03 17.89
C GLN A 90 29.69 -2.06 17.39
N LYS A 91 28.68 -1.62 16.64
CA LYS A 91 27.67 -2.49 16.05
C LYS A 91 28.28 -3.30 14.92
N ILE A 92 27.93 -4.59 14.87
CA ILE A 92 28.46 -5.54 13.88
C ILE A 92 27.59 -5.46 12.63
N GLN A 93 28.23 -5.25 11.48
CA GLN A 93 27.60 -5.31 10.17
C GLN A 93 26.88 -6.66 9.99
N GLY A 94 25.62 -6.61 9.54
CA GLY A 94 24.78 -7.79 9.33
C GLY A 94 24.08 -8.34 10.58
N GLN A 95 24.45 -7.90 11.78
CA GLN A 95 23.73 -8.22 13.02
C GLN A 95 22.83 -7.08 13.48
N ASN A 96 23.29 -5.85 13.29
CA ASN A 96 22.55 -4.65 13.63
C ASN A 96 22.09 -3.92 12.37
N ARG A 97 20.94 -3.29 12.42
CA ARG A 97 20.36 -2.52 11.30
C ARG A 97 21.19 -1.26 11.03
N GLY A 98 21.73 -0.61 12.09
CA GLY A 98 22.57 0.58 12.01
C GLY A 98 24.01 0.30 12.47
N PHE A 99 24.99 0.22 11.57
CA PHE A 99 26.37 -0.13 11.92
C PHE A 99 27.39 0.97 11.58
N ARG A 100 27.08 1.96 10.72
CA ARG A 100 28.06 3.00 10.32
C ARG A 100 28.37 4.03 11.40
N GLY A 101 27.49 4.20 12.38
CA GLY A 101 27.71 5.15 13.47
C GLY A 101 27.57 6.64 13.11
N ILE A 102 26.98 6.95 11.95
CA ILE A 102 26.75 8.33 11.46
C ILE A 102 25.27 8.74 11.54
N GLY A 103 24.32 7.82 11.40
CA GLY A 103 22.89 8.13 11.32
C GLY A 103 22.33 8.84 12.55
N ARG A 104 22.95 8.65 13.75
CA ARG A 104 22.55 9.38 14.96
C ARG A 104 22.71 10.89 14.84
N PHE A 105 23.62 11.37 14.00
CA PHE A 105 23.88 12.79 13.79
C PHE A 105 23.00 13.45 12.73
N SER A 106 22.10 12.68 12.09
CA SER A 106 21.18 13.22 11.06
C SER A 106 20.35 14.41 11.57
N GLY A 107 19.99 14.42 12.84
CA GLY A 107 19.24 15.53 13.46
C GLY A 107 19.98 16.85 13.50
N LEU A 108 21.33 16.87 13.48
CA LEU A 108 22.14 18.11 13.53
C LEU A 108 21.85 19.07 12.35
N SER A 109 21.35 18.53 11.26
CA SER A 109 20.99 19.32 10.06
C SER A 109 19.70 20.10 10.21
N TYR A 110 18.79 19.68 11.10
CA TYR A 110 17.39 20.08 11.10
C TYR A 110 16.88 20.67 12.41
N CYS A 111 17.76 20.85 13.41
CA CYS A 111 17.41 21.47 14.69
C CYS A 111 18.54 22.38 15.18
N ASP A 112 18.25 23.21 16.20
CA ASP A 112 19.25 24.07 16.81
C ASP A 112 20.03 23.33 17.90
N ARG A 113 19.39 22.35 18.56
CA ARG A 113 20.00 21.55 19.61
C ARG A 113 19.56 20.09 19.50
N LEU A 114 20.53 19.18 19.53
CA LEU A 114 20.31 17.74 19.53
C LEU A 114 20.84 17.15 20.86
N THR A 115 19.94 16.54 21.64
CA THR A 115 20.29 15.92 22.92
C THR A 115 19.98 14.43 22.90
N PHE A 116 20.93 13.61 23.31
CA PHE A 116 20.70 12.19 23.62
C PHE A 116 20.66 12.04 25.14
N VAL A 117 19.65 11.34 25.64
CA VAL A 117 19.50 10.98 27.06
C VAL A 117 19.37 9.48 27.16
N THR A 118 20.11 8.85 28.06
CA THR A 118 20.08 7.39 28.19
C THR A 118 20.22 6.97 29.65
N SER A 119 19.59 5.87 29.99
CA SER A 119 19.74 5.15 31.24
C SER A 119 19.84 3.66 30.96
N HIS A 120 20.73 2.97 31.65
CA HIS A 120 20.88 1.51 31.55
C HIS A 120 20.33 0.87 32.82
N VAL A 121 19.71 -0.32 32.68
CA VAL A 121 19.22 -1.10 33.83
C VAL A 121 20.36 -1.32 34.83
N ASP A 122 20.05 -1.29 36.11
CA ASP A 122 20.99 -1.40 37.24
C ASP A 122 21.93 -0.19 37.46
N GLU A 123 21.77 0.88 36.70
CA GLU A 123 22.48 2.15 36.95
C GLU A 123 21.48 3.21 37.44
N PRO A 124 21.60 3.72 38.70
CA PRO A 124 20.73 4.77 39.22
C PRO A 124 21.06 6.14 38.64
N LYS A 125 21.45 6.21 37.39
CA LYS A 125 21.92 7.42 36.70
C LYS A 125 21.39 7.47 35.29
N GLN A 126 20.98 8.67 34.85
CA GLN A 126 20.81 8.98 33.44
C GLN A 126 21.94 9.89 32.96
N TYR A 127 22.50 9.58 31.82
CA TYR A 127 23.52 10.37 31.16
C TYR A 127 22.91 11.12 29.99
N SER A 128 23.30 12.38 29.80
CA SER A 128 22.90 13.17 28.64
C SER A 128 24.11 13.86 28.00
N ILE A 129 24.07 13.88 26.66
CA ILE A 129 25.02 14.63 25.84
C ILE A 129 24.20 15.52 24.88
N THR A 130 24.53 16.80 24.83
CA THR A 130 23.88 17.81 24.03
C THR A 130 24.85 18.42 23.04
N TYR A 131 24.43 18.50 21.79
CA TYR A 131 25.13 19.17 20.70
C TYR A 131 24.44 20.50 20.41
N ASN A 132 25.18 21.60 20.40
CA ASN A 132 24.73 22.87 19.85
C ASN A 132 24.90 22.85 18.34
N ALA A 133 23.80 22.40 17.62
CA ALA A 133 23.84 22.21 16.19
C ALA A 133 23.86 23.53 15.40
N GLU A 134 23.28 24.59 15.95
CA GLU A 134 23.35 25.93 15.37
C GLU A 134 24.79 26.45 15.35
N GLU A 135 25.50 26.37 16.50
CA GLU A 135 26.92 26.76 16.63
C GLU A 135 27.80 25.90 15.73
N LEU A 136 27.57 24.58 15.67
CA LEU A 136 28.32 23.69 14.77
C LEU A 136 28.18 24.12 13.30
N ARG A 137 26.97 24.43 12.84
CA ARG A 137 26.74 24.92 11.46
C ARG A 137 27.43 26.28 11.25
N SER A 138 27.47 27.16 12.24
CA SER A 138 28.20 28.42 12.18
C SER A 138 29.71 28.21 12.03
N LEU A 139 30.31 27.36 12.86
CA LEU A 139 31.72 26.99 12.77
C LEU A 139 32.13 26.38 11.45
N ILE A 140 31.27 25.54 10.87
CA ILE A 140 31.52 24.95 9.55
C ILE A 140 31.55 26.01 8.46
N ARG A 141 30.64 27.00 8.51
CA ARG A 141 30.54 28.08 7.50
C ARG A 141 31.66 29.13 7.59
N GLU A 142 32.31 29.28 8.75
CA GLU A 142 33.43 30.20 8.88
C GLU A 142 34.63 29.76 8.01
N LYS A 143 35.12 30.69 7.15
CA LYS A 143 36.17 30.39 6.18
C LYS A 143 37.59 30.53 6.73
N THR A 144 37.73 31.17 7.87
CA THR A 144 39.03 31.63 8.42
C THR A 144 39.74 30.64 9.34
N ASP A 145 39.01 29.66 9.94
CA ASP A 145 39.59 28.74 10.90
C ASP A 145 39.86 27.35 10.32
N VAL A 146 41.10 26.90 10.46
CA VAL A 146 41.53 25.53 10.16
C VAL A 146 41.18 24.62 11.31
N LEU A 147 39.90 24.37 11.54
CA LEU A 147 39.42 23.43 12.55
C LEU A 147 39.39 22.01 12.01
N THR A 148 39.87 21.06 12.80
CA THR A 148 39.61 19.64 12.54
C THR A 148 38.16 19.28 12.83
N ALA A 149 37.65 18.24 12.17
CA ALA A 149 36.30 17.72 12.44
C ALA A 149 36.11 17.39 13.94
N SER A 150 37.13 16.80 14.57
CA SER A 150 37.12 16.44 16.00
C SER A 150 36.97 17.66 16.89
N ASN A 151 37.79 18.70 16.65
CA ASN A 151 37.77 19.92 17.49
C ASN A 151 36.44 20.68 17.32
N ALA A 152 35.90 20.78 16.10
CA ALA A 152 34.62 21.41 15.84
C ALA A 152 33.46 20.67 16.55
N MET A 153 33.47 19.35 16.55
CA MET A 153 32.45 18.57 17.26
C MET A 153 32.60 18.71 18.79
N GLN A 154 33.83 18.64 19.31
CA GLN A 154 34.07 18.74 20.75
C GLN A 154 33.68 20.10 21.32
N SER A 155 33.88 21.20 20.59
CA SER A 155 33.57 22.56 21.06
C SER A 155 32.08 22.80 21.28
N VAL A 156 31.20 22.05 20.65
CA VAL A 156 29.72 22.22 20.70
C VAL A 156 29.03 21.20 21.60
N ILE A 157 29.80 20.35 22.31
CA ILE A 157 29.27 19.30 23.19
C ILE A 157 29.18 19.80 24.63
N SER A 158 28.07 19.44 25.30
CA SER A 158 27.93 19.52 26.74
C SER A 158 27.34 18.24 27.31
N GLU A 159 27.77 17.88 28.55
CA GLU A 159 27.37 16.62 29.19
C GLU A 159 26.71 16.91 30.54
N ARG A 160 25.78 16.05 30.93
CA ARG A 160 25.18 16.05 32.27
C ARG A 160 24.88 14.63 32.72
N THR A 161 25.05 14.40 34.04
CA THR A 161 24.60 13.15 34.68
C THR A 161 23.64 13.52 35.79
N ASN A 162 22.46 12.89 35.78
CA ASN A 162 21.45 13.08 36.81
C ASN A 162 21.11 11.74 37.47
N ALA A 163 20.61 11.77 38.69
CA ALA A 163 20.06 10.55 39.31
C ALA A 163 18.74 10.13 38.62
N CYS A 164 18.51 8.83 38.50
CA CYS A 164 17.25 8.25 38.10
C CYS A 164 16.98 6.93 38.85
N SER A 165 15.85 6.28 38.60
CA SER A 165 15.61 4.95 39.20
C SER A 165 16.56 3.91 38.60
N ALA A 166 17.07 3.01 39.42
CA ALA A 166 17.91 1.89 38.98
C ALA A 166 17.16 0.91 38.03
N SER A 167 15.82 0.93 38.04
CA SER A 167 15.00 0.18 37.11
C SER A 167 14.76 0.88 35.76
N SER A 168 15.23 2.13 35.63
CA SER A 168 15.06 2.88 34.37
C SER A 168 16.01 2.38 33.31
N HIS A 169 15.49 2.08 32.15
CA HIS A 169 16.28 1.76 30.96
C HIS A 169 15.58 2.35 29.75
N PHE A 170 16.24 3.22 29.03
CA PHE A 170 15.73 3.91 27.86
C PHE A 170 16.82 4.59 27.05
N PHE A 171 16.53 4.86 25.81
CA PHE A 171 17.27 5.81 24.99
C PHE A 171 16.30 6.85 24.43
N ARG A 172 16.65 8.12 24.56
CA ARG A 172 15.82 9.25 24.12
C ARG A 172 16.64 10.22 23.30
N VAL A 173 16.10 10.58 22.14
CA VAL A 173 16.60 11.66 21.27
C VAL A 173 15.69 12.86 21.42
N ILE A 174 16.23 14.02 21.68
CA ILE A 174 15.51 15.29 21.81
C ILE A 174 16.07 16.25 20.78
N MET A 175 15.23 16.75 19.89
CA MET A 175 15.54 17.81 18.95
C MET A 175 14.78 19.06 19.36
N GLU A 176 15.49 20.16 19.61
CA GLU A 176 14.92 21.45 19.99
C GLU A 176 15.29 22.51 18.95
N GLY A 177 14.38 23.46 18.70
CA GLY A 177 14.53 24.42 17.61
C GLY A 177 14.45 23.73 16.24
N VAL A 178 13.56 22.76 16.07
CA VAL A 178 13.36 22.08 14.77
C VAL A 178 12.93 23.10 13.74
N HIS A 179 13.55 23.04 12.57
CA HIS A 179 13.31 23.97 11.47
C HIS A 179 11.92 23.73 10.85
N PRO A 180 10.98 24.71 10.90
CA PRO A 180 9.59 24.49 10.49
C PRO A 180 9.43 24.12 9.01
N GLU A 181 10.30 24.64 8.14
CA GLU A 181 10.29 24.39 6.70
C GLU A 181 10.56 22.93 6.31
N THR A 182 11.03 22.12 7.23
CA THR A 182 11.33 20.70 7.00
C THR A 182 10.10 19.82 6.94
N GLY A 183 8.96 20.29 7.46
CA GLY A 183 7.75 19.50 7.61
C GLY A 183 7.78 18.46 8.74
N LEU A 184 8.89 18.31 9.46
CA LEU A 184 9.07 17.31 10.53
C LEU A 184 8.12 17.50 11.73
N LEU A 185 7.58 18.70 11.91
CA LEU A 185 6.65 19.02 12.99
C LEU A 185 5.18 18.76 12.64
N ASP A 186 4.89 18.37 11.40
CA ASP A 186 3.54 18.04 10.97
C ASP A 186 3.17 16.62 11.37
N PHE A 187 2.10 16.47 12.15
CA PHE A 187 1.67 15.19 12.67
C PHE A 187 1.23 14.23 11.56
N ASP A 188 0.39 14.70 10.65
CA ASP A 188 -0.25 13.83 9.66
C ASP A 188 0.78 13.33 8.63
N THR A 189 1.69 14.19 8.19
CA THR A 189 2.83 13.81 7.32
C THR A 189 3.77 12.84 8.01
N THR A 190 4.06 13.06 9.30
CA THR A 190 4.94 12.18 10.08
C THR A 190 4.28 10.82 10.31
N GLU A 191 3.01 10.79 10.67
CA GLU A 191 2.26 9.55 10.83
C GLU A 191 2.31 8.70 9.55
N HIS A 192 2.03 9.35 8.42
CA HIS A 192 2.06 8.71 7.11
C HIS A 192 3.44 8.12 6.76
N TYR A 193 4.49 8.90 6.98
CA TYR A 193 5.87 8.44 6.78
C TYR A 193 6.20 7.25 7.68
N LEU A 194 5.85 7.32 8.97
CA LEU A 194 6.13 6.25 9.94
C LEU A 194 5.40 4.95 9.60
N LYS A 195 4.14 5.00 9.18
CA LYS A 195 3.37 3.84 8.72
C LYS A 195 4.03 3.12 7.54
N ALA A 196 4.67 3.86 6.66
CA ALA A 196 5.40 3.30 5.53
C ALA A 196 6.73 2.64 5.93
N ILE A 197 7.55 3.33 6.79
CA ILE A 197 8.94 2.94 7.01
C ILE A 197 9.15 2.05 8.23
N ALA A 198 8.32 2.19 9.28
CA ALA A 198 8.61 1.61 10.58
C ALA A 198 8.43 0.09 10.63
N PRO A 199 9.16 -0.59 11.54
CA PRO A 199 9.04 -2.03 11.73
C PRO A 199 7.86 -2.38 12.65
N VAL A 200 6.66 -2.04 12.19
CA VAL A 200 5.39 -2.27 12.90
C VAL A 200 4.57 -3.38 12.27
N GLY A 201 3.52 -3.81 12.97
CA GLY A 201 2.60 -4.83 12.48
C GLY A 201 1.60 -4.30 11.46
N TYR A 202 0.85 -5.21 10.86
CA TYR A 202 -0.25 -4.89 9.96
C TYR A 202 -1.49 -4.43 10.73
N ALA A 203 -2.34 -3.64 10.07
CA ALA A 203 -3.64 -3.25 10.58
C ALA A 203 -4.51 -4.49 10.89
N ASN A 204 -5.31 -4.43 11.96
CA ASN A 204 -6.21 -5.53 12.34
C ASN A 204 -7.28 -5.81 11.27
N ALA A 205 -7.65 -4.80 10.48
CA ALA A 205 -8.61 -4.92 9.38
C ALA A 205 -8.02 -5.67 8.16
N PHE A 206 -6.70 -5.85 8.08
CA PHE A 206 -6.06 -6.60 7.00
C PHE A 206 -6.15 -8.10 7.30
N SER A 207 -7.12 -8.79 6.66
CA SER A 207 -7.44 -10.19 6.94
C SER A 207 -6.28 -11.15 6.65
N TRP A 208 -5.41 -10.83 5.70
CA TRP A 208 -4.28 -11.62 5.26
C TRP A 208 -3.06 -11.59 6.19
N ALA A 209 -3.03 -10.70 7.18
CA ALA A 209 -1.89 -10.52 8.08
C ALA A 209 -1.44 -11.81 8.78
N LYS A 210 -2.40 -12.66 9.21
CA LYS A 210 -2.10 -13.95 9.88
C LYS A 210 -1.50 -14.95 8.91
N VAL A 211 -2.03 -15.04 7.70
CA VAL A 211 -1.53 -15.93 6.63
C VAL A 211 -0.10 -15.54 6.27
N ILE A 212 0.15 -14.25 6.02
CA ILE A 212 1.48 -13.73 5.68
C ILE A 212 2.49 -14.07 6.79
N ARG A 213 2.18 -13.75 8.07
CA ARG A 213 3.09 -14.07 9.18
C ARG A 213 3.37 -15.57 9.32
N SER A 214 2.36 -16.42 9.09
CA SER A 214 2.50 -17.87 9.22
C SER A 214 3.36 -18.45 8.10
N GLU A 215 3.08 -18.07 6.86
CA GLU A 215 3.81 -18.58 5.70
C GLU A 215 5.25 -18.05 5.64
N MET A 216 5.46 -16.77 5.92
CA MET A 216 6.80 -16.15 5.91
C MET A 216 7.78 -16.84 6.86
N LYS A 217 7.32 -17.35 8.03
CA LYS A 217 8.15 -18.11 8.97
C LYS A 217 8.77 -19.38 8.38
N LYS A 218 8.21 -19.92 7.30
CA LYS A 218 8.76 -21.09 6.61
C LYS A 218 10.01 -20.73 5.79
N TYR A 219 10.21 -19.45 5.47
CA TYR A 219 11.23 -18.99 4.55
C TYR A 219 12.29 -18.10 5.19
N ILE A 220 11.89 -17.26 6.15
CA ILE A 220 12.76 -16.29 6.82
C ILE A 220 12.57 -16.34 8.35
N ARG A 221 13.50 -15.73 9.09
CA ARG A 221 13.34 -15.47 10.51
C ARG A 221 12.05 -14.70 10.78
N PRO A 222 11.42 -14.85 11.97
CA PRO A 222 10.23 -14.09 12.33
C PRO A 222 10.43 -12.60 12.10
N ILE A 223 9.51 -11.98 11.36
CA ILE A 223 9.54 -10.53 11.08
C ILE A 223 9.41 -9.79 12.41
N PRO A 224 10.37 -8.91 12.76
CA PRO A 224 10.28 -8.14 13.99
C PRO A 224 9.21 -7.06 13.87
N GLU A 225 8.37 -6.95 14.90
CA GLU A 225 7.32 -5.95 15.01
C GLU A 225 7.40 -5.31 16.40
N TYR A 226 7.37 -3.98 16.45
CA TYR A 226 7.43 -3.20 17.67
C TYR A 226 6.19 -2.32 17.78
N ARG A 227 5.78 -2.03 19.01
CA ARG A 227 4.75 -1.04 19.25
C ARG A 227 5.35 0.35 19.08
N LEU A 228 4.79 1.16 18.20
CA LEU A 228 5.18 2.55 17.96
C LEU A 228 3.97 3.47 18.15
N VAL A 229 4.16 4.53 18.94
CA VAL A 229 3.13 5.52 19.22
C VAL A 229 3.62 6.90 18.81
N LEU A 230 2.82 7.61 18.04
CA LEU A 230 3.03 9.02 17.69
C LEU A 230 2.05 9.89 18.49
N GLU A 231 2.58 10.95 19.14
CA GLU A 231 1.80 11.88 19.93
C GLU A 231 2.12 13.34 19.53
N ALA A 232 1.11 14.20 19.43
CA ALA A 232 1.26 15.65 19.27
C ALA A 232 -0.01 16.37 19.74
N GLN A 233 0.14 17.38 20.63
CA GLN A 233 -0.92 18.37 20.98
C GLN A 233 -2.35 17.80 21.05
N GLY A 234 -2.57 16.75 21.86
CA GLY A 234 -3.88 16.11 22.02
C GLY A 234 -4.23 15.04 20.97
N LYS A 235 -3.44 14.89 19.91
CA LYS A 235 -3.51 13.77 18.96
C LYS A 235 -2.62 12.63 19.43
N ARG A 236 -3.11 11.39 19.29
CA ARG A 236 -2.33 10.18 19.55
C ARG A 236 -2.71 9.11 18.55
N ALA A 237 -1.73 8.50 17.91
CA ALA A 237 -1.91 7.40 16.98
C ALA A 237 -0.95 6.24 17.31
N GLU A 238 -1.45 5.01 17.25
CA GLU A 238 -0.59 3.83 17.17
C GLU A 238 -0.25 3.59 15.71
N VAL A 239 1.05 3.57 15.42
CA VAL A 239 1.54 3.43 14.03
C VAL A 239 1.50 1.96 13.64
N ILE A 240 0.77 1.66 12.58
CA ILE A 240 0.61 0.32 12.01
C ILE A 240 0.70 0.41 10.48
N LYS A 241 1.05 -0.67 9.80
CA LYS A 241 1.03 -0.72 8.34
C LYS A 241 -0.42 -0.68 7.83
N GLU A 242 -0.73 0.28 6.96
CA GLU A 242 -2.10 0.55 6.46
C GLU A 242 -2.54 -0.39 5.32
N TYR A 243 -2.12 -1.65 5.33
CA TYR A 243 -2.64 -2.62 4.36
C TYR A 243 -4.12 -2.89 4.60
N GLN A 244 -4.86 -3.02 3.50
CA GLN A 244 -6.29 -3.30 3.47
C GLN A 244 -6.57 -4.37 2.41
N ASP A 245 -7.66 -5.12 2.58
CA ASP A 245 -8.08 -6.16 1.64
C ASP A 245 -8.57 -5.56 0.32
N THR A 246 -9.22 -4.39 0.38
CA THR A 246 -9.74 -3.64 -0.76
C THR A 246 -9.01 -2.31 -0.92
N PHE A 247 -8.70 -1.91 -2.12
CA PHE A 247 -7.97 -0.68 -2.42
C PHE A 247 -8.55 0.06 -3.63
N LEU A 248 -8.36 1.38 -3.63
CA LEU A 248 -8.93 2.30 -4.61
C LEU A 248 -8.01 2.40 -5.84
N LEU A 249 -8.60 2.35 -7.03
CA LEU A 249 -7.93 2.51 -8.33
C LEU A 249 -8.27 3.84 -9.01
N ASN A 250 -9.49 4.34 -8.81
CA ASN A 250 -9.94 5.61 -9.37
C ASN A 250 -10.84 6.35 -8.36
N ARG A 251 -10.47 7.60 -8.02
CA ARG A 251 -11.24 8.43 -7.07
C ARG A 251 -12.56 8.96 -7.65
N GLN A 252 -12.60 9.22 -8.96
CA GLN A 252 -13.78 9.81 -9.60
C GLN A 252 -14.89 8.80 -9.77
N THR A 253 -14.54 7.58 -10.20
CA THR A 253 -15.50 6.50 -10.41
C THR A 253 -15.74 5.63 -9.19
N GLY A 254 -14.92 5.77 -8.13
CA GLY A 254 -14.95 4.89 -6.96
C GLY A 254 -14.51 3.45 -7.25
N THR A 255 -13.83 3.22 -8.39
CA THR A 255 -13.38 1.87 -8.79
C THR A 255 -12.39 1.32 -7.79
N THR A 256 -12.65 0.11 -7.30
CA THR A 256 -11.81 -0.63 -6.35
C THR A 256 -11.40 -1.98 -6.91
N ASP A 257 -10.34 -2.57 -6.36
CA ASP A 257 -9.96 -3.97 -6.53
C ASP A 257 -9.72 -4.59 -5.15
N GLN A 258 -9.71 -5.90 -5.07
CA GLN A 258 -9.62 -6.63 -3.81
C GLN A 258 -8.57 -7.74 -3.91
N ILE A 259 -7.83 -7.96 -2.83
CA ILE A 259 -6.93 -9.11 -2.69
C ILE A 259 -7.79 -10.37 -2.55
N GLN A 260 -7.63 -11.30 -3.48
CA GLN A 260 -8.36 -12.57 -3.53
C GLN A 260 -7.53 -13.72 -2.96
N ASP A 261 -6.19 -13.60 -3.02
CA ASP A 261 -5.24 -14.57 -2.51
C ASP A 261 -3.87 -13.91 -2.29
N ILE A 262 -2.96 -14.59 -1.59
CA ILE A 262 -1.58 -14.16 -1.39
C ILE A 262 -0.63 -15.17 -2.00
N ALA A 263 0.24 -14.70 -2.87
CA ALA A 263 1.35 -15.48 -3.41
C ALA A 263 2.63 -15.20 -2.61
N PHE A 264 3.47 -16.24 -2.48
CA PHE A 264 4.77 -16.16 -1.81
C PHE A 264 5.87 -16.55 -2.79
N PHE A 265 6.94 -15.77 -2.80
CA PHE A 265 8.11 -16.00 -3.66
C PHE A 265 9.37 -16.08 -2.79
N PRO A 266 9.89 -17.28 -2.50
CA PRO A 266 11.16 -17.45 -1.78
C PRO A 266 12.33 -16.93 -2.60
N LEU A 267 13.18 -16.13 -1.97
CA LEU A 267 14.42 -15.63 -2.56
C LEU A 267 15.57 -16.54 -2.12
N VAL A 268 16.34 -17.04 -3.07
CA VAL A 268 17.45 -17.95 -2.81
C VAL A 268 18.73 -17.48 -3.51
N ASN A 269 19.89 -17.72 -2.89
CA ASN A 269 21.16 -17.47 -3.54
C ASN A 269 21.55 -18.62 -4.49
N GLN A 270 22.66 -18.49 -5.17
CA GLN A 270 23.17 -19.51 -6.11
C GLN A 270 23.45 -20.87 -5.47
N LYS A 271 23.60 -20.92 -4.14
CA LYS A 271 23.78 -22.16 -3.36
C LYS A 271 22.47 -22.76 -2.86
N GLY A 272 21.32 -22.19 -3.27
CA GLY A 272 20.00 -22.61 -2.77
C GLY A 272 19.71 -22.17 -1.33
N ILE A 273 20.55 -21.32 -0.72
CA ILE A 273 20.31 -20.79 0.62
C ILE A 273 19.27 -19.69 0.54
N ARG A 274 18.31 -19.72 1.45
CA ARG A 274 17.26 -18.68 1.55
C ARG A 274 17.88 -17.35 2.00
N ILE A 275 17.63 -16.31 1.26
CA ILE A 275 18.11 -14.95 1.50
C ILE A 275 16.98 -13.97 1.77
N GLY A 276 15.75 -14.40 1.58
CA GLY A 276 14.57 -13.59 1.78
C GLY A 276 13.30 -14.29 1.32
N CYS A 277 12.20 -13.56 1.37
CA CYS A 277 10.92 -13.97 0.79
C CYS A 277 10.09 -12.74 0.44
N ALA A 278 9.39 -12.80 -0.68
CA ALA A 278 8.38 -11.82 -1.03
C ALA A 278 6.98 -12.41 -0.82
N TRP A 279 6.02 -11.54 -0.51
CA TRP A 279 4.61 -11.83 -0.67
C TRP A 279 3.97 -10.74 -1.54
N TYR A 280 2.97 -11.11 -2.32
CA TYR A 280 2.15 -10.14 -3.04
C TYR A 280 0.70 -10.60 -3.13
N GLY A 281 -0.22 -9.62 -3.14
CA GLY A 281 -1.65 -9.87 -3.29
C GLY A 281 -1.98 -10.21 -4.73
N ILE A 282 -2.70 -11.30 -4.93
CA ILE A 282 -3.37 -11.64 -6.18
C ILE A 282 -4.73 -10.97 -6.15
N SER A 283 -4.98 -10.09 -7.11
CA SER A 283 -6.24 -9.39 -7.29
C SER A 283 -6.74 -9.55 -8.74
N SER A 284 -7.77 -8.82 -9.12
CA SER A 284 -8.17 -8.77 -10.51
C SER A 284 -7.19 -8.00 -11.40
N PHE A 285 -6.24 -7.28 -10.82
CA PHE A 285 -5.26 -6.45 -11.50
C PHE A 285 -5.90 -5.51 -12.53
N ILE A 286 -6.90 -4.74 -12.07
CA ILE A 286 -7.70 -3.90 -12.96
C ILE A 286 -6.95 -2.63 -13.36
N GLY A 287 -6.06 -2.11 -12.49
CA GLY A 287 -5.34 -0.87 -12.77
C GLY A 287 -4.32 -0.49 -11.71
N THR A 288 -3.85 0.75 -11.79
CA THR A 288 -2.87 1.31 -10.86
C THR A 288 -3.52 1.68 -9.53
N ILE A 289 -2.93 1.23 -8.44
CA ILE A 289 -3.35 1.55 -7.07
C ILE A 289 -3.05 3.03 -6.77
N ILE A 290 -4.02 3.75 -6.21
CA ILE A 290 -3.87 5.18 -5.92
C ILE A 290 -3.13 5.43 -4.61
N GLY A 291 -3.40 4.63 -3.57
CA GLY A 291 -2.79 4.78 -2.24
C GLY A 291 -1.30 4.52 -2.25
N LYS A 292 -0.48 5.57 -2.07
CA LYS A 292 0.98 5.44 -2.02
C LYS A 292 1.45 4.54 -0.86
N GLU A 293 0.63 4.40 0.19
CA GLU A 293 0.90 3.64 1.42
C GLU A 293 0.99 2.14 1.19
N ILE A 294 0.22 1.64 0.21
CA ILE A 294 0.12 0.21 -0.11
C ILE A 294 0.57 -0.13 -1.53
N LYS A 295 0.70 0.87 -2.39
CA LYS A 295 1.06 0.72 -3.79
C LYS A 295 2.47 0.16 -3.96
N GLY A 296 2.61 -0.85 -4.79
CA GLY A 296 3.90 -1.42 -5.20
C GLY A 296 4.49 -2.43 -4.20
N LEU A 297 5.50 -3.12 -4.66
CA LEU A 297 6.33 -3.97 -3.80
C LEU A 297 7.23 -3.09 -2.93
N ARG A 298 7.28 -3.40 -1.63
CA ARG A 298 8.06 -2.70 -0.61
C ARG A 298 9.27 -3.52 -0.20
N LEU A 299 10.47 -3.01 -0.43
CA LEU A 299 11.71 -3.68 -0.02
C LEU A 299 11.99 -3.42 1.46
N ARG A 300 12.16 -4.48 2.26
CA ARG A 300 12.37 -4.38 3.71
C ARG A 300 13.58 -5.17 4.17
N SER A 301 14.35 -4.56 5.07
CA SER A 301 15.42 -5.21 5.82
C SER A 301 15.12 -5.08 7.32
N GLY A 302 15.03 -6.22 8.04
CA GLY A 302 14.61 -6.21 9.45
C GLY A 302 13.27 -5.49 9.70
N ASN A 303 12.32 -5.61 8.75
CA ASN A 303 11.02 -4.96 8.72
C ASN A 303 11.06 -3.42 8.56
N ILE A 304 12.21 -2.83 8.34
CA ILE A 304 12.34 -1.39 8.01
C ILE A 304 12.37 -1.25 6.49
N LEU A 305 11.62 -0.27 5.96
CA LEU A 305 11.57 0.01 4.53
C LEU A 305 12.93 0.51 4.02
N ILE A 306 13.39 -0.05 2.91
CA ILE A 306 14.53 0.43 2.11
C ILE A 306 13.95 1.18 0.92
N GLY A 307 14.40 2.44 0.75
CA GLY A 307 13.84 3.33 -0.28
C GLY A 307 12.37 3.69 -0.04
N ASP A 308 11.59 3.62 -1.10
CA ASP A 308 10.15 3.92 -1.10
C ASP A 308 9.35 2.93 -1.98
N HIS A 309 8.11 3.30 -2.33
CA HIS A 309 7.22 2.49 -3.19
C HIS A 309 7.68 2.40 -4.65
N THR A 310 8.65 3.18 -5.07
CA THR A 310 9.19 3.20 -6.44
C THR A 310 10.52 2.45 -6.56
N THR A 311 11.17 2.14 -5.45
CA THR A 311 12.50 1.50 -5.40
C THR A 311 12.56 0.25 -6.28
N LEU A 312 11.54 -0.58 -6.26
CA LEU A 312 11.47 -1.79 -7.08
C LEU A 312 10.84 -1.59 -8.48
N ASN A 313 10.64 -0.35 -8.95
CA ASN A 313 10.15 -0.11 -10.30
C ASN A 313 11.12 -0.67 -11.37
N THR A 314 12.42 -0.63 -11.09
CA THR A 314 13.48 -1.02 -12.03
C THR A 314 13.58 -2.53 -12.30
N ILE A 315 13.00 -3.36 -11.43
CA ILE A 315 12.97 -4.81 -11.67
C ILE A 315 11.94 -5.21 -12.74
N PHE A 316 10.94 -4.36 -13.00
CA PHE A 316 9.91 -4.60 -14.00
C PHE A 316 10.35 -4.09 -15.37
N LYS A 317 10.15 -4.88 -16.44
CA LYS A 317 10.36 -4.42 -17.83
C LYS A 317 9.46 -3.23 -18.19
N ASP A 318 8.24 -3.20 -17.64
CA ASP A 318 7.33 -2.07 -17.66
C ASP A 318 7.09 -1.67 -16.19
N SER A 319 7.69 -0.55 -15.79
CA SER A 319 7.69 -0.05 -14.41
C SER A 319 6.29 0.22 -13.85
N ARG A 320 5.29 0.44 -14.73
CA ARG A 320 3.89 0.65 -14.33
C ARG A 320 3.31 -0.53 -13.56
N PHE A 321 3.74 -1.75 -13.88
CA PHE A 321 3.20 -2.96 -13.24
C PHE A 321 3.52 -3.06 -11.75
N ASN A 322 4.60 -2.45 -11.27
CA ASN A 322 4.81 -2.32 -9.83
C ASN A 322 3.64 -1.59 -9.15
N GLY A 323 3.08 -0.58 -9.80
CA GLY A 323 1.94 0.17 -9.28
C GLY A 323 0.60 -0.58 -9.26
N TRP A 324 0.52 -1.80 -9.81
CA TRP A 324 -0.68 -2.64 -9.86
C TRP A 324 -0.71 -3.69 -8.75
N VAL A 325 0.31 -3.75 -7.92
CA VAL A 325 0.53 -4.80 -6.94
C VAL A 325 0.61 -4.22 -5.54
N VAL A 326 0.13 -4.98 -4.57
CA VAL A 326 0.35 -4.78 -3.14
C VAL A 326 1.25 -5.90 -2.66
N GLY A 327 2.35 -5.58 -1.97
CA GLY A 327 3.23 -6.62 -1.45
C GLY A 327 4.49 -6.10 -0.76
N GLU A 328 5.24 -7.01 -0.16
CA GLU A 328 6.51 -6.71 0.50
C GLU A 328 7.56 -7.78 0.17
N VAL A 329 8.78 -7.33 0.05
CA VAL A 329 9.98 -8.17 -0.12
C VAL A 329 10.81 -8.04 1.15
N PHE A 330 10.93 -9.10 1.90
CA PHE A 330 11.77 -9.16 3.09
C PHE A 330 13.10 -9.83 2.77
N VAL A 331 14.18 -9.12 3.03
CA VAL A 331 15.54 -9.64 2.88
C VAL A 331 16.06 -10.05 4.26
N ASP A 332 16.58 -11.28 4.38
CA ASP A 332 17.04 -11.89 5.61
C ASP A 332 18.46 -12.48 5.47
N SER A 333 19.39 -11.63 5.07
CA SER A 333 20.81 -11.99 5.03
C SER A 333 21.68 -10.82 5.46
N ALA A 334 22.77 -11.15 6.17
CA ALA A 334 23.78 -10.19 6.58
C ALA A 334 24.58 -9.59 5.41
N GLU A 335 24.48 -10.20 4.23
CA GLU A 335 25.19 -9.77 3.02
C GLU A 335 24.55 -8.54 2.37
N PHE A 336 23.26 -8.26 2.68
CA PHE A 336 22.53 -7.11 2.15
C PHE A 336 22.71 -5.89 3.04
N ILE A 337 23.63 -5.05 2.66
CA ILE A 337 24.02 -3.87 3.39
C ILE A 337 23.25 -2.67 2.82
N PRO A 338 22.33 -2.03 3.57
CA PRO A 338 21.71 -0.79 3.11
C PRO A 338 22.79 0.26 2.85
N ASN A 339 22.69 1.01 1.75
CA ASN A 339 23.59 2.12 1.47
C ASN A 339 23.45 3.23 2.54
N ALA A 340 24.27 4.26 2.47
CA ALA A 340 24.28 5.31 3.49
C ALA A 340 22.97 6.10 3.55
N ARG A 341 22.27 6.27 2.44
CA ARG A 341 20.97 6.96 2.34
C ARG A 341 19.78 6.06 2.67
N ARG A 342 19.99 4.73 2.69
CA ARG A 342 18.96 3.71 2.88
C ARG A 342 17.84 3.75 1.83
N ASP A 343 18.17 4.21 0.66
CA ASP A 343 17.28 4.20 -0.51
C ASP A 343 17.48 2.95 -1.38
N ASP A 344 18.59 2.21 -1.17
CA ASP A 344 18.92 0.93 -1.78
C ASP A 344 19.96 0.17 -0.92
N PHE A 345 20.39 -1.00 -1.39
CA PHE A 345 21.54 -1.74 -0.84
C PHE A 345 22.84 -1.37 -1.55
N GLU A 346 23.98 -1.67 -0.93
CA GLU A 346 25.29 -1.62 -1.59
C GLU A 346 25.35 -2.66 -2.71
N HIS A 347 25.86 -2.26 -3.87
CA HIS A 347 25.94 -3.11 -5.06
C HIS A 347 27.13 -4.06 -4.98
N ASN A 348 27.03 -5.06 -4.12
CA ASN A 348 27.97 -6.18 -3.99
C ASN A 348 27.43 -7.43 -4.76
N ASP A 349 28.19 -8.53 -4.77
CA ASP A 349 27.80 -9.76 -5.46
C ASP A 349 26.44 -10.30 -4.98
N ALA A 350 26.15 -10.20 -3.68
CA ALA A 350 24.87 -10.61 -3.12
C ALA A 350 23.71 -9.77 -3.65
N TYR A 351 23.91 -8.46 -3.83
CA TYR A 351 22.91 -7.56 -4.42
C TYR A 351 22.51 -8.00 -5.84
N TYR A 352 23.47 -8.34 -6.68
CA TYR A 352 23.16 -8.77 -8.06
C TYR A 352 22.36 -10.07 -8.08
N VAL A 353 22.68 -11.02 -7.21
CA VAL A 353 21.88 -12.25 -7.05
C VAL A 353 20.46 -11.92 -6.59
N LEU A 354 20.31 -11.04 -5.61
CA LEU A 354 18.98 -10.57 -5.17
C LEU A 354 18.23 -9.91 -6.33
N PHE A 355 18.88 -9.05 -7.08
CA PHE A 355 18.28 -8.32 -8.20
C PHE A 355 17.75 -9.27 -9.29
N GLU A 356 18.49 -10.31 -9.64
CA GLU A 356 18.05 -11.36 -10.58
C GLU A 356 16.81 -12.10 -10.08
N GLN A 357 16.76 -12.44 -8.77
CA GLN A 357 15.59 -13.06 -8.16
C GLN A 357 14.38 -12.12 -8.18
N LEU A 358 14.59 -10.85 -7.91
CA LEU A 358 13.52 -9.83 -7.96
C LEU A 358 13.01 -9.61 -9.39
N GLN A 359 13.88 -9.66 -10.40
CA GLN A 359 13.45 -9.63 -11.81
C GLN A 359 12.61 -10.86 -12.17
N SER A 360 12.94 -12.03 -11.63
CA SER A 360 12.15 -13.25 -11.81
C SER A 360 10.77 -13.12 -11.16
N LEU A 361 10.69 -12.58 -9.94
CA LEU A 361 9.44 -12.22 -9.28
C LEU A 361 8.61 -11.24 -10.12
N ALA A 362 9.22 -10.18 -10.63
CA ALA A 362 8.55 -9.19 -11.47
C ALA A 362 8.01 -9.79 -12.77
N ALA A 363 8.72 -10.76 -13.36
CA ALA A 363 8.27 -11.50 -14.54
C ALA A 363 7.03 -12.37 -14.22
N GLU A 364 7.01 -13.04 -13.07
CA GLU A 364 5.87 -13.82 -12.59
C GLU A 364 4.63 -12.94 -12.39
N ILE A 365 4.79 -11.82 -11.68
CA ILE A 365 3.73 -10.83 -11.46
C ILE A 365 3.22 -10.27 -12.79
N THR A 366 4.12 -9.90 -13.70
CA THR A 366 3.77 -9.40 -15.04
C THR A 366 2.94 -10.42 -15.81
N LYS A 367 3.30 -11.72 -15.74
CA LYS A 367 2.54 -12.80 -16.35
C LYS A 367 1.14 -12.91 -15.74
N ALA A 368 1.01 -12.81 -14.41
CA ALA A 368 -0.28 -12.84 -13.73
C ALA A 368 -1.19 -11.68 -14.18
N ILE A 369 -0.65 -10.45 -14.21
CA ILE A 369 -1.36 -9.25 -14.67
C ILE A 369 -1.85 -9.41 -16.11
N ARG A 370 -0.97 -9.83 -17.03
CA ARG A 370 -1.33 -10.03 -18.44
C ARG A 370 -2.35 -11.14 -18.62
N THR A 371 -2.24 -12.23 -17.86
CA THR A 371 -3.21 -13.32 -17.90
C THR A 371 -4.60 -12.86 -17.45
N ALA A 372 -4.66 -12.07 -16.37
CA ALA A 372 -5.90 -11.48 -15.89
C ALA A 372 -6.52 -10.54 -16.95
N SER A 373 -5.70 -9.68 -17.57
CA SER A 373 -6.15 -8.80 -18.66
C SER A 373 -6.73 -9.58 -19.85
N VAL A 374 -6.03 -10.63 -20.31
CA VAL A 374 -6.53 -11.47 -21.42
C VAL A 374 -7.85 -12.14 -21.07
N LYS A 375 -8.01 -12.64 -19.83
CA LYS A 375 -9.27 -13.22 -19.36
C LYS A 375 -10.42 -12.21 -19.40
N ARG A 376 -10.18 -10.97 -18.93
CA ARG A 376 -11.18 -9.88 -18.97
C ARG A 376 -11.56 -9.52 -20.39
N ASN A 377 -10.59 -9.32 -21.29
CA ASN A 377 -10.88 -8.97 -22.70
C ASN A 377 -11.68 -10.05 -23.41
N LYS A 378 -11.41 -11.34 -23.15
CA LYS A 378 -12.23 -12.43 -23.67
C LYS A 378 -13.66 -12.43 -23.08
N ALA A 379 -13.80 -12.10 -21.78
CA ALA A 379 -15.11 -11.96 -21.16
C ALA A 379 -15.89 -10.79 -21.76
N LEU A 380 -15.24 -9.63 -21.98
CA LEU A 380 -15.84 -8.49 -22.66
C LEU A 380 -16.34 -8.84 -24.06
N ALA A 381 -15.50 -9.48 -24.87
CA ALA A 381 -15.89 -9.88 -26.22
C ALA A 381 -17.12 -10.82 -26.23
N ARG A 382 -17.18 -11.75 -25.24
CA ARG A 382 -18.35 -12.62 -25.06
C ARG A 382 -19.58 -11.84 -24.64
N ALA A 383 -19.43 -10.88 -23.72
CA ALA A 383 -20.54 -10.06 -23.25
C ALA A 383 -21.11 -9.16 -24.35
N VAL A 384 -20.26 -8.55 -25.18
CA VAL A 384 -20.67 -7.74 -26.33
C VAL A 384 -21.44 -8.63 -27.37
N SER A 385 -20.92 -9.82 -27.67
CA SER A 385 -21.61 -10.76 -28.57
C SER A 385 -22.96 -11.24 -28.02
N ALA A 386 -23.05 -11.47 -26.70
CA ALA A 386 -24.31 -11.80 -26.03
C ALA A 386 -25.31 -10.64 -26.10
N LEU A 387 -24.85 -9.41 -25.91
CA LEU A 387 -25.66 -8.20 -26.05
C LEU A 387 -26.19 -8.03 -27.49
N GLU A 388 -25.36 -8.21 -28.50
CA GLU A 388 -25.77 -8.15 -29.89
C GLU A 388 -26.87 -9.19 -30.21
N THR A 389 -26.71 -10.41 -29.69
CA THR A 389 -27.67 -11.48 -29.83
C THR A 389 -28.99 -11.16 -29.10
N ALA A 390 -28.87 -10.64 -27.85
CA ALA A 390 -30.06 -10.22 -27.09
C ALA A 390 -30.75 -9.01 -27.74
N GLY A 391 -29.99 -8.07 -28.30
CA GLY A 391 -30.48 -6.91 -29.02
C GLY A 391 -31.30 -7.31 -30.27
N LYS A 392 -30.76 -8.21 -31.10
CA LYS A 392 -31.48 -8.75 -32.27
C LYS A 392 -32.76 -9.45 -31.84
N SER A 393 -32.70 -10.31 -30.83
CA SER A 393 -33.89 -10.98 -30.32
C SER A 393 -34.96 -10.00 -29.80
N ALA A 394 -34.51 -8.92 -29.11
CA ALA A 394 -35.43 -7.90 -28.62
C ALA A 394 -36.06 -7.07 -29.76
N GLU A 395 -35.29 -6.75 -30.81
CA GLU A 395 -35.81 -6.04 -31.98
C GLU A 395 -36.80 -6.88 -32.78
N GLU A 396 -36.54 -8.20 -32.94
CA GLU A 396 -37.46 -9.13 -33.60
C GLU A 396 -38.77 -9.19 -32.83
N ILE A 397 -38.74 -9.37 -31.52
CA ILE A 397 -39.92 -9.40 -30.65
C ILE A 397 -40.68 -8.06 -30.72
N LEU A 398 -40.01 -6.94 -30.78
CA LEU A 398 -40.66 -5.62 -30.87
C LEU A 398 -41.34 -5.39 -32.24
N LYS A 399 -41.02 -6.15 -33.28
CA LYS A 399 -41.66 -6.12 -34.62
C LYS A 399 -42.86 -7.04 -34.69
N GLU A 400 -42.98 -8.02 -33.79
CA GLU A 400 -44.13 -8.94 -33.78
C GLU A 400 -45.42 -8.24 -33.39
N GLU A 401 -46.55 -8.68 -33.97
CA GLU A 401 -47.88 -8.12 -33.70
C GLU A 401 -48.38 -8.49 -32.30
N HIS A 402 -47.89 -9.60 -31.76
CA HIS A 402 -48.16 -10.02 -30.38
C HIS A 402 -46.88 -10.62 -29.74
N ILE A 403 -46.73 -10.43 -28.46
CA ILE A 403 -45.57 -10.91 -27.69
C ILE A 403 -46.07 -11.79 -26.55
N THR A 404 -45.65 -13.05 -26.53
CA THR A 404 -46.01 -13.94 -25.43
C THR A 404 -45.21 -13.57 -24.18
N PRO A 405 -45.77 -13.69 -22.94
CA PRO A 405 -45.04 -13.44 -21.69
C PRO A 405 -43.75 -14.26 -21.57
N GLN A 406 -43.72 -15.45 -22.12
CA GLN A 406 -42.58 -16.36 -22.13
C GLN A 406 -41.44 -15.81 -23.00
N ARG A 407 -41.69 -15.36 -24.22
CA ARG A 407 -40.71 -14.72 -25.10
C ARG A 407 -40.17 -13.42 -24.49
N LYS A 408 -41.06 -12.60 -23.90
CA LYS A 408 -40.66 -11.39 -23.15
C LYS A 408 -39.75 -11.73 -21.97
N GLY A 409 -40.03 -12.81 -21.22
CA GLY A 409 -39.23 -13.32 -20.13
C GLY A 409 -37.84 -13.77 -20.58
N THR A 410 -37.77 -14.51 -21.72
CA THR A 410 -36.53 -15.00 -22.30
C THR A 410 -35.62 -13.84 -22.76
N ALA A 411 -36.18 -12.82 -23.41
CA ALA A 411 -35.41 -11.63 -23.81
C ALA A 411 -34.89 -10.85 -22.61
N SER A 412 -35.70 -10.68 -21.56
CA SER A 412 -35.26 -10.04 -20.31
C SER A 412 -34.14 -10.82 -19.60
N ALA A 413 -34.22 -12.16 -19.60
CA ALA A 413 -33.17 -13.01 -19.02
C ALA A 413 -31.85 -12.89 -19.79
N LYS A 414 -31.88 -12.90 -21.12
CA LYS A 414 -30.67 -12.67 -21.95
C LYS A 414 -30.05 -11.30 -21.73
N MET A 415 -30.87 -10.25 -21.56
CA MET A 415 -30.36 -8.91 -21.25
C MET A 415 -29.74 -8.84 -19.86
N ALA A 416 -30.30 -9.51 -18.85
CA ALA A 416 -29.73 -9.59 -17.51
C ALA A 416 -28.39 -10.34 -17.53
N GLU A 417 -28.26 -11.46 -18.22
CA GLU A 417 -27.05 -12.21 -18.41
C GLU A 417 -25.93 -11.35 -19.07
N ALA A 418 -26.27 -10.64 -20.14
CA ALA A 418 -25.32 -9.71 -20.78
C ALA A 418 -24.89 -8.61 -19.85
N ARG A 419 -25.76 -8.08 -18.98
CA ARG A 419 -25.43 -7.08 -17.97
C ARG A 419 -24.46 -7.61 -16.93
N ASP A 420 -24.68 -8.81 -16.42
CA ASP A 420 -23.78 -9.45 -15.45
C ASP A 420 -22.38 -9.67 -16.03
N MET A 421 -22.28 -10.06 -17.31
CA MET A 421 -21.02 -10.19 -18.01
C MET A 421 -20.28 -8.86 -18.17
N LEU A 422 -21.00 -7.74 -18.27
CA LEU A 422 -20.44 -6.38 -18.37
C LEU A 422 -20.20 -5.70 -17.00
N ALA A 423 -20.46 -6.36 -15.88
CA ALA A 423 -20.35 -5.77 -14.55
C ALA A 423 -18.91 -5.38 -14.16
N VAL A 424 -17.90 -6.08 -14.71
CA VAL A 424 -16.48 -5.85 -14.35
C VAL A 424 -15.88 -4.74 -15.20
N PRO A 425 -15.31 -3.66 -14.58
CA PRO A 425 -14.65 -2.59 -15.31
C PRO A 425 -13.42 -3.06 -16.08
N MET A 426 -13.06 -2.37 -17.16
CA MET A 426 -11.89 -2.64 -17.99
C MET A 426 -10.71 -1.74 -17.62
N THR A 427 -9.51 -2.18 -17.92
CA THR A 427 -8.27 -1.53 -17.50
C THR A 427 -7.73 -0.54 -18.50
N ASP A 428 -8.08 -0.69 -19.76
CA ASP A 428 -7.69 0.22 -20.83
C ASP A 428 -8.88 1.07 -21.28
N GLU A 429 -8.59 2.29 -21.67
CA GLU A 429 -9.60 3.29 -22.01
C GLU A 429 -10.50 2.87 -23.18
N LEU A 430 -9.93 2.17 -24.17
CA LEU A 430 -10.68 1.69 -25.35
C LEU A 430 -11.68 0.59 -24.96
N SER A 431 -11.21 -0.42 -24.21
CA SER A 431 -12.08 -1.53 -23.76
C SER A 431 -13.14 -1.04 -22.76
N GLU A 432 -12.81 -0.08 -21.90
CA GLU A 432 -13.78 0.54 -21.00
C GLU A 432 -14.81 1.37 -21.77
N GLY A 433 -14.40 2.10 -22.80
CA GLY A 433 -15.30 2.82 -23.71
C GLY A 433 -16.31 1.89 -24.37
N ILE A 434 -15.83 0.76 -24.93
CA ILE A 434 -16.70 -0.27 -25.54
C ILE A 434 -17.68 -0.85 -24.50
N ARG A 435 -17.21 -1.10 -23.28
CA ARG A 435 -18.04 -1.61 -22.19
C ARG A 435 -19.15 -0.61 -21.81
N GLN A 436 -18.83 0.67 -21.69
CA GLN A 436 -19.80 1.72 -21.37
C GLN A 436 -20.84 1.89 -22.47
N GLU A 437 -20.42 1.91 -23.73
CA GLU A 437 -21.33 1.94 -24.87
C GLU A 437 -22.29 0.74 -24.90
N ALA A 438 -21.76 -0.46 -24.60
CA ALA A 438 -22.57 -1.67 -24.50
C ALA A 438 -23.60 -1.62 -23.36
N LEU A 439 -23.24 -1.03 -22.20
CA LEU A 439 -24.15 -0.81 -21.08
C LEU A 439 -25.26 0.19 -21.42
N GLU A 440 -24.93 1.29 -22.09
CA GLU A 440 -25.92 2.29 -22.55
C GLU A 440 -26.91 1.69 -23.54
N GLN A 441 -26.42 0.91 -24.50
CA GLN A 441 -27.29 0.18 -25.45
C GLN A 441 -28.22 -0.82 -24.73
N LEU A 442 -27.68 -1.53 -23.72
CA LEU A 442 -28.46 -2.46 -22.91
C LEU A 442 -29.56 -1.75 -22.12
N ASP A 443 -29.29 -0.58 -21.56
CA ASP A 443 -30.26 0.22 -20.81
C ASP A 443 -31.38 0.74 -21.76
N ILE A 444 -31.04 1.15 -22.96
CA ILE A 444 -32.02 1.55 -24.01
C ILE A 444 -32.90 0.37 -24.39
N LEU A 445 -32.33 -0.81 -24.67
CA LEU A 445 -33.07 -2.02 -25.02
C LEU A 445 -33.99 -2.49 -23.88
N THR A 446 -33.49 -2.45 -22.65
CA THR A 446 -34.26 -2.81 -21.45
C THR A 446 -35.44 -1.85 -21.24
N GLY A 447 -35.22 -0.54 -21.46
CA GLY A 447 -36.28 0.48 -21.41
C GLY A 447 -37.37 0.25 -22.47
N LYS A 448 -36.97 -0.03 -23.70
CA LYS A 448 -37.92 -0.38 -24.81
C LYS A 448 -38.70 -1.66 -24.51
N GLY A 449 -38.04 -2.69 -23.99
CA GLY A 449 -38.69 -3.97 -23.65
C GLY A 449 -39.69 -3.88 -22.52
N LYS A 450 -39.45 -3.03 -21.51
CA LYS A 450 -40.39 -2.79 -20.39
C LYS A 450 -41.69 -2.11 -20.86
N GLY A 451 -41.62 -1.24 -21.86
CA GLY A 451 -42.75 -0.49 -22.39
C GLY A 451 -43.59 -1.25 -23.45
N ALA A 452 -43.07 -2.39 -23.94
CA ALA A 452 -43.76 -3.15 -24.98
C ALA A 452 -45.01 -3.88 -24.41
N SER A 453 -46.18 -3.66 -25.06
CA SER A 453 -47.40 -4.41 -24.75
C SER A 453 -47.24 -5.88 -25.15
N ALA A 454 -47.71 -6.80 -24.31
CA ALA A 454 -47.65 -8.22 -24.60
C ALA A 454 -48.59 -8.61 -25.80
N TYR A 455 -49.54 -7.76 -26.10
CA TYR A 455 -50.56 -8.02 -27.16
C TYR A 455 -50.69 -6.78 -28.04
N ARG A 456 -49.63 -6.43 -28.71
CA ARG A 456 -49.52 -5.21 -29.52
C ARG A 456 -50.58 -5.17 -30.64
N ALA A 457 -50.91 -6.31 -31.22
CA ALA A 457 -51.95 -6.46 -32.22
C ALA A 457 -53.34 -6.00 -31.77
N LEU A 458 -53.64 -6.12 -30.46
CA LEU A 458 -54.89 -5.59 -29.91
C LEU A 458 -55.01 -4.07 -30.01
N ASN A 459 -53.89 -3.35 -30.14
CA ASN A 459 -53.89 -1.91 -30.32
C ASN A 459 -54.20 -1.49 -31.77
N LEU A 460 -54.08 -2.42 -32.72
CA LEU A 460 -54.33 -2.20 -34.13
C LEU A 460 -55.81 -2.44 -34.49
N ILE A 461 -56.60 -3.09 -33.62
CA ILE A 461 -58.02 -3.36 -33.82
C ILE A 461 -58.81 -2.10 -33.39
N SER A 462 -59.38 -1.41 -34.34
CA SER A 462 -60.24 -0.26 -34.10
C SER A 462 -61.60 -0.68 -33.54
N GLY A 463 -62.10 0.01 -32.51
CA GLY A 463 -63.43 -0.22 -31.96
C GLY A 463 -63.53 -1.04 -30.67
N LEU A 464 -62.42 -1.64 -30.21
CA LEU A 464 -62.42 -2.35 -28.91
C LEU A 464 -62.46 -1.36 -27.71
N THR A 465 -63.43 -1.58 -26.83
CA THR A 465 -63.52 -0.88 -25.55
C THR A 465 -62.40 -1.33 -24.61
N LYS A 466 -62.11 -0.52 -23.58
CA LYS A 466 -61.11 -0.88 -22.54
C LYS A 466 -61.40 -2.22 -21.84
N THR A 467 -62.69 -2.52 -21.66
CA THR A 467 -63.16 -3.74 -21.02
C THR A 467 -62.96 -4.98 -21.91
N GLU A 468 -63.28 -4.86 -23.19
CA GLU A 468 -63.10 -5.93 -24.18
C GLU A 468 -61.63 -6.24 -24.37
N ARG A 469 -60.79 -5.23 -24.42
CA ARG A 469 -59.35 -5.42 -24.51
C ARG A 469 -58.80 -6.17 -23.29
N ALA A 470 -59.20 -5.78 -22.07
CA ALA A 470 -58.80 -6.46 -20.84
C ALA A 470 -59.30 -7.92 -20.78
N LEU A 471 -60.46 -8.20 -21.36
CA LEU A 471 -61.01 -9.57 -21.45
C LEU A 471 -60.18 -10.43 -22.43
N LEU A 472 -59.87 -9.87 -23.61
CA LEU A 472 -59.04 -10.57 -24.61
C LEU A 472 -57.61 -10.82 -24.08
N GLU A 473 -57.03 -9.90 -23.37
CA GLU A 473 -55.72 -10.13 -22.71
C GLU A 473 -55.78 -11.29 -21.69
N LYS A 474 -56.85 -11.41 -20.93
CA LYS A 474 -57.07 -12.56 -20.03
C LYS A 474 -57.25 -13.87 -20.79
N ILE A 475 -57.98 -13.86 -21.92
CA ILE A 475 -58.18 -15.03 -22.75
C ILE A 475 -56.84 -15.48 -23.36
N PHE A 476 -56.07 -14.55 -23.93
CA PHE A 476 -54.74 -14.84 -24.48
C PHE A 476 -53.78 -15.37 -23.43
N GLY A 477 -53.80 -14.79 -22.22
CA GLY A 477 -53.03 -15.30 -21.09
C GLY A 477 -53.38 -16.75 -20.70
N ARG A 478 -54.66 -17.14 -20.81
CA ARG A 478 -55.08 -18.55 -20.58
C ARG A 478 -54.64 -19.46 -21.70
N ILE A 479 -54.73 -19.04 -22.95
CA ILE A 479 -54.26 -19.81 -24.14
C ILE A 479 -52.77 -20.13 -23.96
N ILE A 480 -51.96 -19.12 -23.67
CA ILE A 480 -50.51 -19.25 -23.48
C ILE A 480 -50.16 -20.21 -22.32
N ASN A 481 -50.95 -20.22 -21.26
CA ASN A 481 -50.71 -21.11 -20.12
C ASN A 481 -51.24 -22.55 -20.31
N SER A 482 -52.04 -22.80 -21.35
CA SER A 482 -52.72 -24.09 -21.56
C SER A 482 -52.18 -24.88 -22.76
N TYR A 483 -51.46 -24.25 -23.66
CA TYR A 483 -50.96 -24.82 -24.89
C TYR A 483 -49.46 -24.56 -25.07
N ASP A 484 -48.79 -25.31 -25.96
CA ASP A 484 -47.43 -25.02 -26.36
C ASP A 484 -47.32 -23.70 -27.15
N GLU A 485 -46.11 -23.25 -27.44
CA GLU A 485 -45.87 -21.95 -28.06
C GLU A 485 -46.50 -21.84 -29.46
N GLU A 486 -46.37 -22.90 -30.29
CA GLU A 486 -46.89 -22.93 -31.66
C GLU A 486 -48.42 -22.94 -31.68
N GLN A 487 -49.03 -23.74 -30.84
CA GLN A 487 -50.49 -23.81 -30.69
C GLN A 487 -51.06 -22.51 -30.10
N SER A 488 -50.38 -21.93 -29.12
CA SER A 488 -50.81 -20.68 -28.54
C SER A 488 -50.80 -19.54 -29.56
N GLU A 489 -49.74 -19.47 -30.37
CA GLU A 489 -49.62 -18.48 -31.44
C GLU A 489 -50.74 -18.68 -32.50
N GLN A 490 -50.99 -19.90 -32.91
CA GLN A 490 -52.08 -20.24 -33.87
C GLN A 490 -53.43 -19.77 -33.32
N TYR A 491 -53.78 -20.10 -32.06
CA TYR A 491 -55.09 -19.73 -31.48
C TYR A 491 -55.22 -18.21 -31.29
N ILE A 492 -54.17 -17.52 -30.90
CA ILE A 492 -54.17 -16.06 -30.75
C ILE A 492 -54.39 -15.42 -32.14
N ASN A 493 -53.66 -15.85 -33.16
CA ASN A 493 -53.76 -15.30 -34.50
C ASN A 493 -55.15 -15.55 -35.10
N MET A 494 -55.76 -16.75 -34.96
CA MET A 494 -57.12 -17.02 -35.36
C MET A 494 -58.10 -16.07 -34.63
N THR A 495 -57.94 -15.83 -33.38
CA THR A 495 -58.84 -14.91 -32.61
C THR A 495 -58.66 -13.45 -33.07
N LEU A 496 -57.42 -12.99 -33.33
CA LEU A 496 -57.18 -11.66 -33.88
C LEU A 496 -57.76 -11.48 -35.28
N GLN A 497 -57.67 -12.51 -36.16
CA GLN A 497 -58.22 -12.49 -37.47
C GLN A 497 -59.77 -12.43 -37.43
N ALA A 498 -60.40 -13.21 -36.57
CA ALA A 498 -61.86 -13.20 -36.38
C ALA A 498 -62.35 -11.82 -35.83
N LEU A 499 -61.54 -11.11 -35.05
CA LEU A 499 -61.91 -9.81 -34.58
C LEU A 499 -61.66 -8.66 -35.60
N SER A 500 -60.85 -8.93 -36.63
CA SER A 500 -60.59 -7.96 -37.71
C SER A 500 -61.60 -8.08 -38.87
N GLU A 501 -62.28 -9.21 -39.01
CA GLU A 501 -63.33 -9.40 -39.97
C GLU A 501 -64.60 -8.69 -39.46
N LYS A 502 -65.03 -7.62 -40.14
CA LYS A 502 -66.36 -7.02 -39.89
C LYS A 502 -67.44 -8.02 -40.01
N PRO A 503 -68.43 -8.07 -39.08
CA PRO A 503 -69.62 -8.82 -39.33
C PRO A 503 -70.33 -8.30 -40.63
N PRO A 504 -70.92 -9.18 -41.41
CA PRO A 504 -71.64 -8.73 -42.56
C PRO A 504 -72.78 -7.76 -42.16
N GLU A 505 -72.80 -6.56 -42.74
CA GLU A 505 -73.90 -5.63 -42.55
C GLU A 505 -75.24 -6.31 -42.90
N HIS A 506 -76.11 -6.47 -41.92
CA HIS A 506 -77.50 -6.83 -42.05
C HIS A 506 -78.36 -5.59 -42.10
#